data_4d1259312aef5f10998081635b5936a8
#
_entry.id   4d1259312aef5f10998081635b5936a8
#
_cell.length_a   1.000
_cell.length_b   1.000
_cell.length_c   1.000
_cell.angle_alpha   90.00
_cell.angle_beta   90.00
_cell.angle_gamma   90.00
#
_symmetry.space_group_name_H-M   'P 1'
#
loop_
_entity.id
_entity.type
_entity.pdbx_description
1 polymer ?
#
loop_
_entity_poly.entity_id
_entity_poly.type
_entity_poly.pdbx_seq_one_letter_code
_entity_poly.pdbx_strand_id
1 'polypeptide(L)'
;MADNPSSKPPKIFRDKVFDKTKGLDKKANRRGAARLAAVQALYQMDIGGAGINDIFAEFESHWLGGEVEGDKYLPAEAAFFRDVVAGVVRDQSLIDPMIDEALAKGWPLQRIDAILRAVLRAGAYELEHRKDVPGRVVVSEYVDVAHAFVDGEETGMVNAVLDQIARQFRAEEFTRG
;
A
#
# COMPACT_ATOMS: atom_id res chain seq x y z
N MET A 1 31.38 -9.78 -3.29
CA MET A 1 30.00 -9.65 -3.82
C MET A 1 29.73 -8.20 -4.11
N ALA A 2 29.54 -7.83 -5.35
CA ALA A 2 29.25 -6.46 -5.71
C ALA A 2 27.83 -6.09 -5.25
N ASP A 3 27.72 -5.03 -4.45
CA ASP A 3 26.45 -4.41 -4.14
C ASP A 3 25.76 -4.02 -5.46
N ASN A 4 24.64 -4.66 -5.75
CA ASN A 4 23.84 -4.30 -6.91
C ASN A 4 23.17 -2.93 -6.65
N PRO A 5 23.57 -1.86 -7.35
CA PRO A 5 23.05 -0.51 -7.11
C PRO A 5 21.56 -0.37 -7.44
N SER A 6 20.95 -1.38 -8.05
CA SER A 6 19.50 -1.39 -8.38
C SER A 6 18.61 -1.88 -7.25
N SER A 7 19.17 -2.32 -6.12
CA SER A 7 18.39 -2.85 -4.98
C SER A 7 17.98 -1.82 -3.94
N LYS A 8 18.44 -0.57 -4.05
CA LYS A 8 18.04 0.48 -3.11
C LYS A 8 16.82 1.22 -3.63
N PRO A 9 15.76 1.35 -2.82
CA PRO A 9 14.62 2.17 -3.22
C PRO A 9 15.10 3.60 -3.54
N PRO A 10 14.53 4.24 -4.57
CA PRO A 10 14.91 5.60 -4.93
C PRO A 10 14.85 6.53 -3.72
N LYS A 11 15.83 7.40 -3.58
CA LYS A 11 15.97 8.38 -2.48
C LYS A 11 14.68 9.19 -2.24
N ILE A 12 13.92 9.43 -3.31
CA ILE A 12 12.64 10.14 -3.33
C ILE A 12 11.59 9.45 -2.43
N PHE A 13 11.61 8.13 -2.36
CA PHE A 13 10.68 7.37 -1.52
C PHE A 13 10.99 7.55 -0.03
N ARG A 14 12.25 7.55 0.31
CA ARG A 14 12.73 7.67 1.68
C ARG A 14 12.39 9.06 2.27
N ASP A 15 12.60 10.11 1.49
CA ASP A 15 12.40 11.49 1.94
C ASP A 15 10.90 11.83 2.08
N LYS A 16 10.03 11.26 1.25
CA LYS A 16 8.57 11.46 1.34
C LYS A 16 7.91 10.71 2.50
N VAL A 17 8.46 9.58 2.93
CA VAL A 17 7.96 8.85 4.10
C VAL A 17 8.18 9.66 5.38
N PHE A 18 9.30 10.36 5.47
CA PHE A 18 9.69 11.07 6.69
C PHE A 18 9.03 12.45 6.87
N ASP A 19 8.61 13.10 5.79
CA ASP A 19 8.10 14.47 5.87
C ASP A 19 6.62 14.57 6.31
N LYS A 20 5.84 13.50 6.14
CA LYS A 20 4.41 13.48 6.52
C LYS A 20 4.14 13.13 7.98
N THR A 21 5.16 12.80 8.75
CA THR A 21 4.96 12.33 10.13
C THR A 21 4.97 13.42 11.20
N LYS A 22 5.15 14.68 10.81
CA LYS A 22 5.12 15.80 11.76
C LYS A 22 3.67 16.18 12.11
N GLY A 23 3.23 15.79 13.28
CA GLY A 23 2.04 16.37 13.92
C GLY A 23 0.79 15.52 14.01
N LEU A 24 0.80 14.25 13.56
CA LEU A 24 -0.33 13.33 13.66
C LEU A 24 -0.10 12.28 14.77
N ASP A 25 -1.16 11.61 15.20
CA ASP A 25 -1.07 10.50 16.16
C ASP A 25 0.00 9.49 15.74
N LYS A 26 0.98 9.25 16.60
CA LYS A 26 2.13 8.39 16.34
C LYS A 26 1.75 6.99 15.83
N LYS A 27 0.67 6.42 16.34
CA LYS A 27 0.19 5.09 15.95
C LYS A 27 -0.39 5.10 14.54
N ALA A 28 -1.20 6.10 14.19
CA ALA A 28 -1.78 6.25 12.86
C ALA A 28 -0.69 6.48 11.81
N ASN A 29 0.35 7.26 12.15
CA ASN A 29 1.49 7.51 11.27
C ASN A 29 2.35 6.29 11.00
N ARG A 30 2.56 5.43 11.99
CA ARG A 30 3.32 4.18 11.84
C ARG A 30 2.61 3.23 10.89
N ARG A 31 1.30 3.09 11.02
CA ARG A 31 0.51 2.25 10.11
C ARG A 31 0.44 2.85 8.71
N GLY A 32 0.33 4.16 8.59
CA GLY A 32 0.44 4.86 7.30
C GLY A 32 1.78 4.62 6.62
N ALA A 33 2.87 4.66 7.38
CA ALA A 33 4.21 4.34 6.87
C ALA A 33 4.31 2.86 6.43
N ALA A 34 3.69 1.94 7.16
CA ALA A 34 3.64 0.53 6.79
C ALA A 34 2.87 0.31 5.48
N ARG A 35 1.76 1.02 5.26
CA ARG A 35 1.01 0.99 4.00
C ARG A 35 1.83 1.49 2.83
N LEU A 36 2.49 2.62 3.00
CA LEU A 36 3.37 3.18 1.98
C LEU A 36 4.49 2.20 1.61
N ALA A 37 5.11 1.58 2.60
CA ALA A 37 6.14 0.58 2.36
C ALA A 37 5.60 -0.68 1.67
N ALA A 38 4.40 -1.12 2.03
CA ALA A 38 3.75 -2.25 1.34
C ALA A 38 3.53 -1.95 -0.14
N VAL A 39 3.06 -0.75 -0.47
CA VAL A 39 2.89 -0.30 -1.85
C VAL A 39 4.24 -0.28 -2.60
N GLN A 40 5.29 0.23 -1.99
CA GLN A 40 6.63 0.21 -2.58
C GLN A 40 7.15 -1.20 -2.82
N ALA A 41 6.97 -2.10 -1.86
CA ALA A 41 7.37 -3.49 -1.97
C ALA A 41 6.64 -4.19 -3.13
N LEU A 42 5.33 -4.01 -3.22
CA LEU A 42 4.52 -4.56 -4.32
C LEU A 42 4.94 -3.99 -5.69
N TYR A 43 5.25 -2.70 -5.74
CA TYR A 43 5.76 -2.06 -6.94
C TYR A 43 7.10 -2.68 -7.37
N GLN A 44 8.05 -2.85 -6.46
CA GLN A 44 9.35 -3.46 -6.76
C GLN A 44 9.21 -4.91 -7.24
N MET A 45 8.29 -5.66 -6.66
CA MET A 45 8.01 -7.03 -7.10
C MET A 45 7.42 -7.07 -8.51
N ASP A 46 6.51 -6.15 -8.82
CA ASP A 46 5.83 -6.08 -10.12
C ASP A 46 6.79 -5.70 -11.26
N ILE A 47 7.65 -4.70 -11.05
CA ILE A 47 8.57 -4.22 -12.08
C ILE A 47 9.93 -4.93 -12.09
N GLY A 48 10.41 -5.41 -10.95
CA GLY A 48 11.74 -5.98 -10.78
C GLY A 48 11.79 -7.49 -10.68
N GLY A 49 10.65 -8.15 -10.49
CA GLY A 49 10.57 -9.60 -10.35
C GLY A 49 11.21 -10.15 -9.07
N ALA A 50 11.48 -9.30 -8.07
CA ALA A 50 12.04 -9.73 -6.80
C ALA A 50 11.10 -10.68 -6.05
N GLY A 51 11.66 -11.71 -5.40
CA GLY A 51 10.89 -12.63 -4.56
C GLY A 51 10.47 -12.00 -3.23
N ILE A 52 9.38 -12.51 -2.66
CA ILE A 52 8.82 -11.97 -1.41
C ILE A 52 9.80 -12.02 -0.24
N ASN A 53 10.60 -13.07 -0.13
CA ASN A 53 11.57 -13.22 0.97
C ASN A 53 12.69 -12.18 0.87
N ASP A 54 13.16 -11.87 -0.33
CA ASP A 54 14.18 -10.85 -0.56
C ASP A 54 13.64 -9.46 -0.24
N ILE A 55 12.40 -9.19 -0.63
CA ILE A 55 11.71 -7.94 -0.32
C ILE A 55 11.54 -7.78 1.19
N PHE A 56 11.12 -8.80 1.91
CA PHE A 56 10.97 -8.73 3.36
C PHE A 56 12.31 -8.51 4.06
N ALA A 57 13.36 -9.20 3.64
CA ALA A 57 14.69 -9.02 4.20
C ALA A 57 15.21 -7.58 3.98
N GLU A 58 15.02 -7.03 2.78
CA GLU A 58 15.43 -5.67 2.46
C GLU A 58 14.68 -4.62 3.29
N PHE A 59 13.35 -4.70 3.32
CA PHE A 59 12.55 -3.74 4.06
C PHE A 59 12.76 -3.82 5.56
N GLU A 60 12.86 -5.02 6.11
CA GLU A 60 13.11 -5.22 7.54
C GLU A 60 14.49 -4.74 7.97
N SER A 61 15.53 -4.97 7.16
CA SER A 61 16.88 -4.49 7.48
C SER A 61 16.94 -2.96 7.49
N HIS A 62 16.19 -2.29 6.62
CA HIS A 62 16.14 -0.84 6.57
C HIS A 62 15.32 -0.22 7.71
N TRP A 63 14.32 -0.94 8.19
CA TRP A 63 13.37 -0.41 9.18
C TRP A 63 13.68 -0.83 10.60
N LEU A 64 14.14 -2.08 10.80
CA LEU A 64 14.52 -2.59 12.11
C LEU A 64 15.89 -2.11 12.58
N GLY A 65 16.76 -1.66 11.66
CA GLY A 65 18.07 -1.09 11.96
C GLY A 65 18.10 0.42 12.12
N GLY A 66 16.97 1.11 11.89
CA GLY A 66 16.87 2.58 11.91
C GLY A 66 16.08 3.07 13.11
N GLU A 67 16.72 3.77 14.03
CA GLU A 67 16.01 4.68 14.91
C GLU A 67 15.56 5.86 14.07
N VAL A 68 14.28 5.93 13.74
CA VAL A 68 13.69 7.12 13.16
C VAL A 68 13.21 8.00 14.30
N GLU A 69 13.96 9.06 14.59
CA GLU A 69 13.66 10.05 15.62
C GLU A 69 13.38 9.48 17.03
N GLY A 70 14.11 8.41 17.41
CA GLY A 70 13.99 7.81 18.74
C GLY A 70 12.84 6.83 18.93
N ASP A 71 12.01 6.61 17.90
CA ASP A 71 10.94 5.62 17.94
C ASP A 71 11.38 4.33 17.25
N LYS A 72 11.44 3.24 18.00
CA LYS A 72 11.66 1.91 17.43
C LYS A 72 10.45 1.50 16.60
N TYR A 73 10.71 0.97 15.40
CA TYR A 73 9.66 0.37 14.59
C TYR A 73 9.03 -0.80 15.35
N LEU A 74 7.73 -0.70 15.63
CA LEU A 74 7.07 -1.70 16.45
C LEU A 74 6.83 -3.00 15.66
N PRO A 75 6.93 -4.18 16.30
CA PRO A 75 6.62 -5.46 15.67
C PRO A 75 5.24 -5.53 15.04
N ALA A 76 4.26 -4.78 15.56
CA ALA A 76 2.91 -4.72 15.01
C ALA A 76 2.84 -4.13 13.60
N GLU A 77 3.63 -3.11 13.31
CA GLU A 77 3.68 -2.50 11.97
C GLU A 77 4.43 -3.38 10.98
N ALA A 78 5.47 -4.08 11.42
CA ALA A 78 6.14 -5.08 10.61
C ALA A 78 5.19 -6.23 10.24
N ALA A 79 4.40 -6.71 11.19
CA ALA A 79 3.38 -7.73 10.97
C ALA A 79 2.29 -7.25 9.98
N PHE A 80 1.85 -6.01 10.11
CA PHE A 80 0.89 -5.40 9.20
C PHE A 80 1.44 -5.29 7.77
N PHE A 81 2.67 -4.81 7.62
CA PHE A 81 3.36 -4.75 6.34
C PHE A 81 3.44 -6.12 5.67
N ARG A 82 3.88 -7.14 6.40
CA ARG A 82 3.98 -8.51 5.89
C ARG A 82 2.62 -9.08 5.49
N ASP A 83 1.60 -8.84 6.31
CA ASP A 83 0.23 -9.32 6.02
C ASP A 83 -0.27 -8.75 4.69
N VAL A 84 -0.14 -7.44 4.47
CA VAL A 84 -0.60 -6.80 3.23
C VAL A 84 0.18 -7.32 2.02
N VAL A 85 1.51 -7.36 2.08
CA VAL A 85 2.34 -7.80 0.95
C VAL A 85 2.12 -9.28 0.65
N ALA A 86 2.19 -10.15 1.65
CA ALA A 86 1.97 -11.58 1.48
C ALA A 86 0.54 -11.89 1.03
N GLY A 87 -0.43 -11.19 1.59
CA GLY A 87 -1.83 -11.34 1.23
C GLY A 87 -2.12 -10.96 -0.22
N VAL A 88 -1.58 -9.86 -0.70
CA VAL A 88 -1.70 -9.46 -2.10
C VAL A 88 -1.06 -10.50 -3.03
N VAL A 89 0.14 -10.97 -2.72
CA VAL A 89 0.84 -11.99 -3.52
C VAL A 89 0.04 -13.29 -3.58
N ARG A 90 -0.47 -13.73 -2.44
CA ARG A 90 -1.28 -14.95 -2.34
C ARG A 90 -2.59 -14.84 -3.13
N ASP A 91 -3.28 -13.73 -3.00
CA ASP A 91 -4.64 -13.55 -3.49
C ASP A 91 -4.74 -12.70 -4.76
N GLN A 92 -3.62 -12.40 -5.43
CA GLN A 92 -3.60 -11.52 -6.60
C GLN A 92 -4.55 -11.98 -7.70
N SER A 93 -4.67 -13.29 -7.93
CA SER A 93 -5.59 -13.86 -8.92
C SER A 93 -7.07 -13.60 -8.61
N LEU A 94 -7.40 -13.33 -7.35
CA LEU A 94 -8.75 -12.95 -6.91
C LEU A 94 -8.92 -11.42 -6.85
N ILE A 95 -7.87 -10.72 -6.48
CA ILE A 95 -7.88 -9.25 -6.31
C ILE A 95 -7.93 -8.55 -7.67
N ASP A 96 -7.14 -8.96 -8.64
CA ASP A 96 -7.03 -8.27 -9.93
C ASP A 96 -8.36 -8.22 -10.70
N PRO A 97 -9.14 -9.30 -10.82
CA PRO A 97 -10.46 -9.22 -11.44
C PRO A 97 -11.44 -8.29 -10.71
N MET A 98 -11.36 -8.23 -9.39
CA MET A 98 -12.16 -7.35 -8.57
C MET A 98 -11.87 -5.87 -8.86
N ILE A 99 -10.60 -5.53 -9.01
CA ILE A 99 -10.17 -4.17 -9.38
C ILE A 99 -10.60 -3.86 -10.82
N ASP A 100 -10.38 -4.79 -11.77
CA ASP A 100 -10.79 -4.62 -13.16
C ASP A 100 -12.29 -4.34 -13.31
N GLU A 101 -13.11 -5.03 -12.53
CA GLU A 101 -14.57 -4.80 -12.52
C GLU A 101 -14.94 -3.41 -12.02
N ALA A 102 -14.19 -2.89 -11.04
CA ALA A 102 -14.42 -1.55 -10.48
C ALA A 102 -13.83 -0.43 -11.35
N LEU A 103 -12.88 -0.73 -12.24
CA LEU A 103 -12.30 0.25 -13.15
C LEU A 103 -13.27 0.60 -14.28
N ALA A 104 -13.17 1.84 -14.78
CA ALA A 104 -13.93 2.29 -15.93
C ALA A 104 -13.60 1.43 -17.17
N LYS A 105 -14.62 1.19 -18.00
CA LYS A 105 -14.45 0.46 -19.27
C LYS A 105 -13.39 1.14 -20.14
N GLY A 106 -12.44 0.33 -20.64
CA GLY A 106 -11.32 0.82 -21.45
C GLY A 106 -10.07 1.14 -20.65
N TRP A 107 -10.10 0.98 -19.32
CA TRP A 107 -8.95 1.15 -18.44
C TRP A 107 -8.61 -0.16 -17.70
N PRO A 108 -8.09 -1.18 -18.42
CA PRO A 108 -7.73 -2.43 -17.74
C PRO A 108 -6.57 -2.22 -16.78
N LEU A 109 -6.57 -2.97 -15.69
CA LEU A 109 -5.54 -2.90 -14.64
C LEU A 109 -4.12 -3.02 -15.20
N GLN A 110 -3.94 -3.81 -16.25
CA GLN A 110 -2.65 -4.02 -16.91
C GLN A 110 -2.07 -2.75 -17.56
N ARG A 111 -2.92 -1.78 -17.92
CA ARG A 111 -2.50 -0.51 -18.54
C ARG A 111 -2.32 0.62 -17.54
N ILE A 112 -2.73 0.41 -16.30
CA ILE A 112 -2.54 1.39 -15.23
C ILE A 112 -1.07 1.37 -14.81
N ASP A 113 -0.54 2.53 -14.46
CA ASP A 113 0.80 2.68 -13.92
C ASP A 113 1.03 1.68 -12.77
N ALA A 114 2.20 1.04 -12.76
CA ALA A 114 2.53 -0.03 -11.81
C ALA A 114 2.42 0.41 -10.35
N ILE A 115 2.72 1.69 -10.04
CA ILE A 115 2.56 2.19 -8.67
C ILE A 115 1.09 2.28 -8.27
N LEU A 116 0.22 2.69 -9.19
CA LEU A 116 -1.23 2.73 -8.95
C LEU A 116 -1.82 1.32 -8.82
N ARG A 117 -1.34 0.37 -9.61
CA ARG A 117 -1.71 -1.04 -9.42
C ARG A 117 -1.38 -1.52 -8.02
N ALA A 118 -0.18 -1.20 -7.53
CA ALA A 118 0.24 -1.55 -6.18
C ALA A 118 -0.67 -0.94 -5.11
N VAL A 119 -1.03 0.33 -5.26
CA VAL A 119 -1.97 1.03 -4.37
C VAL A 119 -3.33 0.34 -4.36
N LEU A 120 -3.89 0.04 -5.53
CA LEU A 120 -5.20 -0.59 -5.66
C LEU A 120 -5.21 -2.02 -5.10
N ARG A 121 -4.16 -2.80 -5.36
CA ARG A 121 -4.03 -4.16 -4.83
C ARG A 121 -3.94 -4.19 -3.31
N ALA A 122 -3.11 -3.33 -2.73
CA ALA A 122 -2.97 -3.23 -1.28
C ALA A 122 -4.28 -2.77 -0.62
N GLY A 123 -4.92 -1.75 -1.16
CA GLY A 123 -6.20 -1.24 -0.66
C GLY A 123 -7.32 -2.27 -0.75
N ALA A 124 -7.44 -2.96 -1.87
CA ALA A 124 -8.45 -4.00 -2.06
C ALA A 124 -8.24 -5.16 -1.08
N TYR A 125 -7.01 -5.61 -0.88
CA TYR A 125 -6.69 -6.64 0.11
C TYR A 125 -7.12 -6.22 1.52
N GLU A 126 -6.76 -5.02 1.94
CA GLU A 126 -7.08 -4.53 3.28
C GLU A 126 -8.59 -4.38 3.48
N LEU A 127 -9.33 -3.94 2.48
CA LEU A 127 -10.79 -3.86 2.52
C LEU A 127 -11.44 -5.23 2.71
N GLU A 128 -10.92 -6.24 2.05
CA GLU A 128 -11.47 -7.61 2.13
C GLU A 128 -11.10 -8.30 3.44
N HIS A 129 -9.87 -8.16 3.92
CA HIS A 129 -9.32 -8.99 4.98
C HIS A 129 -9.14 -8.28 6.33
N ARG A 130 -8.90 -6.97 6.34
CA ARG A 130 -8.61 -6.22 7.57
C ARG A 130 -9.82 -5.47 8.08
N LYS A 131 -10.80 -6.20 8.60
CA LYS A 131 -12.06 -5.63 9.10
C LYS A 131 -11.93 -4.89 10.44
N ASP A 132 -10.78 -4.97 11.08
CA ASP A 132 -10.40 -4.16 12.24
C ASP A 132 -10.20 -2.68 11.90
N VAL A 133 -10.01 -2.35 10.62
CA VAL A 133 -9.92 -0.96 10.13
C VAL A 133 -11.20 -0.60 9.38
N PRO A 134 -11.87 0.51 9.71
CA PRO A 134 -13.08 0.93 8.98
C PRO A 134 -12.79 1.15 7.49
N GLY A 135 -13.74 0.74 6.63
CA GLY A 135 -13.57 0.82 5.18
C GLY A 135 -13.25 2.21 4.67
N ARG A 136 -13.90 3.24 5.20
CA ARG A 136 -13.64 4.65 4.83
C ARG A 136 -12.22 5.09 5.20
N VAL A 137 -11.69 4.58 6.30
CA VAL A 137 -10.30 4.85 6.70
C VAL A 137 -9.33 4.20 5.73
N VAL A 138 -9.58 2.94 5.35
CA VAL A 138 -8.76 2.24 4.36
C VAL A 138 -8.70 3.02 3.05
N VAL A 139 -9.85 3.42 2.50
CA VAL A 139 -9.93 4.20 1.26
C VAL A 139 -9.13 5.51 1.39
N SER A 140 -9.37 6.27 2.44
CA SER A 140 -8.67 7.54 2.68
C SER A 140 -7.15 7.36 2.79
N GLU A 141 -6.69 6.36 3.49
CA GLU A 141 -5.27 6.08 3.68
C GLU A 141 -4.57 5.74 2.36
N TYR A 142 -5.18 4.93 1.49
CA TYR A 142 -4.58 4.60 0.20
C TYR A 142 -4.69 5.73 -0.82
N VAL A 143 -5.69 6.58 -0.73
CA VAL A 143 -5.71 7.84 -1.50
C VAL A 143 -4.54 8.74 -1.08
N ASP A 144 -4.26 8.84 0.21
CA ASP A 144 -3.11 9.59 0.72
C ASP A 144 -1.78 8.99 0.24
N VAL A 145 -1.65 7.67 0.22
CA VAL A 145 -0.48 7.01 -0.37
C VAL A 145 -0.34 7.37 -1.84
N ALA A 146 -1.44 7.33 -2.60
CA ALA A 146 -1.43 7.70 -4.02
C ALA A 146 -0.97 9.15 -4.24
N HIS A 147 -1.40 10.09 -3.40
CA HIS A 147 -0.96 11.49 -3.45
C HIS A 147 0.55 11.67 -3.32
N ALA A 148 1.26 10.72 -2.74
CA ALA A 148 2.72 10.77 -2.67
C ALA A 148 3.40 10.57 -4.04
N PHE A 149 2.68 10.00 -5.02
CA PHE A 149 3.24 9.59 -6.31
C PHE A 149 2.59 10.26 -7.51
N VAL A 150 1.30 10.55 -7.44
CA VAL A 150 0.48 11.08 -8.55
C VAL A 150 -0.43 12.20 -8.07
N ASP A 151 -0.95 12.98 -9.00
CA ASP A 151 -1.86 14.10 -8.72
C ASP A 151 -3.16 13.98 -9.52
N GLY A 152 -4.17 14.76 -9.12
CA GLY A 152 -5.37 15.05 -9.91
C GLY A 152 -6.27 13.86 -10.18
N GLU A 153 -6.52 13.56 -11.45
CA GLU A 153 -7.49 12.54 -11.89
C GLU A 153 -7.14 11.13 -11.43
N GLU A 154 -5.84 10.82 -11.30
CA GLU A 154 -5.39 9.49 -10.89
C GLU A 154 -5.72 9.19 -9.43
N THR A 155 -5.62 10.17 -8.55
CA THR A 155 -6.06 10.01 -7.15
C THR A 155 -7.56 9.88 -7.03
N GLY A 156 -8.31 10.59 -7.89
CA GLY A 156 -9.77 10.45 -8.01
C GLY A 156 -10.19 9.05 -8.45
N MET A 157 -9.47 8.48 -9.39
CA MET A 157 -9.68 7.10 -9.84
C MET A 157 -9.44 6.09 -8.71
N VAL A 158 -8.35 6.24 -7.96
CA VAL A 158 -8.06 5.39 -6.79
C VAL A 158 -9.20 5.46 -5.78
N ASN A 159 -9.65 6.66 -5.45
CA ASN A 159 -10.77 6.86 -4.53
C ASN A 159 -12.04 6.16 -5.03
N ALA A 160 -12.40 6.34 -6.29
CA ALA A 160 -13.61 5.75 -6.88
C ALA A 160 -13.59 4.23 -6.89
N VAL A 161 -12.45 3.63 -7.28
CA VAL A 161 -12.28 2.17 -7.33
C VAL A 161 -12.33 1.57 -5.93
N LEU A 162 -11.58 2.11 -4.98
CA LEU A 162 -11.54 1.59 -3.62
C LEU A 162 -12.86 1.82 -2.88
N ASP A 163 -13.55 2.95 -3.11
CA ASP A 163 -14.89 3.19 -2.55
C ASP A 163 -15.89 2.14 -3.04
N GLN A 164 -15.89 1.81 -4.32
CA GLN A 164 -16.76 0.77 -4.88
C GLN A 164 -16.48 -0.60 -4.25
N ILE A 165 -15.21 -0.97 -4.08
CA ILE A 165 -14.81 -2.22 -3.43
C ILE A 165 -15.21 -2.21 -1.95
N ALA A 166 -15.02 -1.09 -1.25
CA ALA A 166 -15.44 -0.94 0.14
C ALA A 166 -16.95 -1.15 0.31
N ARG A 167 -17.76 -0.60 -0.58
CA ARG A 167 -19.22 -0.78 -0.55
C ARG A 167 -19.64 -2.22 -0.79
N GLN A 168 -18.83 -2.97 -1.52
CA GLN A 168 -19.07 -4.38 -1.80
C GLN A 168 -18.73 -5.27 -0.58
N PHE A 169 -17.58 -5.07 0.05
CA PHE A 169 -17.10 -5.89 1.16
C PHE A 169 -17.52 -5.40 2.55
N ARG A 170 -17.89 -4.12 2.65
CA ARG A 170 -18.24 -3.43 3.89
C ARG A 170 -19.61 -2.78 3.79
N ALA A 171 -20.55 -3.46 3.13
CA ALA A 171 -21.90 -2.91 2.84
C ALA A 171 -22.59 -2.39 4.11
N GLU A 172 -22.44 -3.07 5.24
CA GLU A 172 -23.02 -2.68 6.50
C GLU A 172 -22.47 -1.36 7.07
N GLU A 173 -21.26 -0.98 6.71
CA GLU A 173 -20.67 0.29 7.12
C GLU A 173 -21.23 1.49 6.34
N PHE A 174 -21.82 1.25 5.17
CA PHE A 174 -22.35 2.28 4.28
C PHE A 174 -23.88 2.42 4.31
N THR A 175 -24.56 1.48 4.93
CA THR A 175 -26.04 1.49 5.01
C THR A 175 -26.60 2.29 6.20
N ARG A 176 -25.78 2.67 7.15
CA ARG A 176 -26.10 3.56 8.24
C ARG A 176 -25.77 5.00 7.84
N GLY A 177 -26.69 5.57 7.09
CA GLY A 177 -26.62 6.99 6.71
C GLY A 177 -27.05 7.90 7.82
#